data_5de0acf215f6bcf106714058a33ea526
#
_entry.id   5de0acf215f6bcf106714058a33ea526
#
_cell.length_a   1.000
_cell.length_b   1.000
_cell.length_c   1.000
_cell.angle_alpha   90.00
_cell.angle_beta   90.00
_cell.angle_gamma   90.00
#
_symmetry.space_group_name_H-M   'P 1'
#
loop_
_entity.id
_entity.type
_entity.pdbx_description
1 polymer ?
#
loop_
_entity_poly.entity_id
_entity_poly.type
_entity_poly.pdbx_seq_one_letter_code
_entity_poly.pdbx_strand_id
1 'polypeptide(L)'
;LVNLIPRFFDVTKGSIRVDGVDIRRMELKDLRDRIGYVPQKGVLFSGTIDSNLRYGRENATKEELEKAAAIAQATEFIEQKEEGMESPIAQGGSNVSGGQKQRLSIARAIAKQPEIYIFDDSFSALDFKTDAALRKALKEETEEATTLIVAQRISTILHADRILVLDEGKVVGMGTHRELLQSCEVYRQIAQSQLSQEELDHE
;
A
#
# COMPACT_ATOMS: atom_id res chain seq x y z
N LEU A 1 3.58 6.13 12.49
CA LEU A 1 3.85 4.75 12.92
C LEU A 1 4.51 3.95 11.80
N VAL A 2 3.91 3.84 10.62
CA VAL A 2 4.41 2.98 9.51
C VAL A 2 5.83 3.34 9.05
N ASN A 3 6.25 4.59 9.14
CA ASN A 3 7.61 5.03 8.79
C ASN A 3 8.71 4.51 9.74
N LEU A 4 8.33 4.00 10.90
CA LEU A 4 9.27 3.39 11.84
C LEU A 4 9.65 1.96 11.41
N ILE A 5 8.81 1.27 10.65
CA ILE A 5 9.05 -0.12 10.25
C ILE A 5 10.24 -0.22 9.27
N PRO A 6 10.32 0.58 8.17
CA PRO A 6 11.50 0.60 7.30
C PRO A 6 12.69 1.40 7.88
N ARG A 7 12.61 1.80 9.16
CA ARG A 7 13.61 2.61 9.86
C ARG A 7 13.97 3.88 9.10
N PHE A 8 12.92 4.64 8.67
CA PHE A 8 13.14 6.03 8.27
C PHE A 8 13.41 6.90 9.51
N PHE A 9 12.92 6.46 10.67
CA PHE A 9 13.19 7.00 12.00
C PHE A 9 13.34 5.84 12.99
N ASP A 10 14.20 5.99 13.98
CA ASP A 10 14.31 5.03 15.09
C ASP A 10 13.26 5.32 16.17
N VAL A 11 12.79 4.27 16.85
CA VAL A 11 11.88 4.42 17.98
C VAL A 11 12.61 5.02 19.20
N THR A 12 11.97 5.96 19.87
CA THR A 12 12.51 6.56 21.10
C THR A 12 12.29 5.68 22.33
N LYS A 13 11.21 4.88 22.34
CA LYS A 13 10.87 3.92 23.39
C LYS A 13 10.25 2.67 22.77
N GLY A 14 10.45 1.53 23.40
CA GLY A 14 9.96 0.25 22.91
C GLY A 14 10.85 -0.36 21.81
N SER A 15 10.30 -1.28 21.05
CA SER A 15 10.99 -1.95 19.95
C SER A 15 10.02 -2.37 18.85
N ILE A 16 10.51 -2.44 17.62
CA ILE A 16 9.82 -3.07 16.49
C ILE A 16 10.63 -4.30 16.12
N ARG A 17 9.95 -5.41 15.87
CA ARG A 17 10.58 -6.67 15.50
C ARG A 17 10.01 -7.23 14.21
N VAL A 18 10.89 -7.74 13.37
CA VAL A 18 10.54 -8.52 12.17
C VAL A 18 11.09 -9.94 12.41
N ASP A 19 10.22 -10.94 12.35
CA ASP A 19 10.55 -12.34 12.67
C ASP A 19 11.27 -12.51 14.03
N GLY A 20 10.82 -11.77 15.02
CA GLY A 20 11.41 -11.82 16.38
C GLY A 20 12.70 -11.00 16.55
N VAL A 21 13.30 -10.51 15.47
CA VAL A 21 14.54 -9.71 15.52
C VAL A 21 14.21 -8.22 15.59
N ASP A 22 14.80 -7.52 16.57
CA ASP A 22 14.69 -6.05 16.66
C ASP A 22 15.29 -5.41 15.41
N ILE A 23 14.51 -4.59 14.70
CA ILE A 23 14.95 -3.95 13.44
C ILE A 23 16.22 -3.09 13.58
N ARG A 24 16.54 -2.62 14.80
CA ARG A 24 17.80 -1.88 15.09
C ARG A 24 19.03 -2.76 15.01
N ARG A 25 18.86 -4.10 15.09
CA ARG A 25 19.96 -5.09 14.97
C ARG A 25 20.07 -5.66 13.56
N MET A 26 19.18 -5.28 12.64
CA MET A 26 19.23 -5.66 11.24
C MET A 26 20.03 -4.65 10.44
N GLU A 27 20.74 -5.09 9.41
CA GLU A 27 21.25 -4.18 8.40
C GLU A 27 20.09 -3.49 7.67
N LEU A 28 20.22 -2.19 7.40
CA LEU A 28 19.12 -1.42 6.78
C LEU A 28 18.76 -1.95 5.39
N LYS A 29 19.76 -2.45 4.67
CA LYS A 29 19.51 -3.07 3.36
C LYS A 29 18.64 -4.30 3.49
N ASP A 30 19.00 -5.23 4.37
CA ASP A 30 18.29 -6.49 4.56
C ASP A 30 16.85 -6.26 5.03
N LEU A 31 16.66 -5.33 5.97
CA LEU A 31 15.33 -4.93 6.42
C LEU A 31 14.49 -4.38 5.27
N ARG A 32 15.05 -3.43 4.50
CA ARG A 32 14.32 -2.74 3.43
C ARG A 32 14.11 -3.61 2.20
N ASP A 33 14.97 -4.58 1.95
CA ASP A 33 14.78 -5.55 0.87
C ASP A 33 13.53 -6.41 1.09
N ARG A 34 13.16 -6.66 2.35
CA ARG A 34 11.95 -7.39 2.76
C ARG A 34 10.65 -6.55 2.72
N ILE A 35 10.75 -5.23 2.50
CA ILE A 35 9.62 -4.31 2.59
C ILE A 35 9.33 -3.68 1.22
N GLY A 36 8.10 -3.79 0.76
CA GLY A 36 7.53 -2.99 -0.31
C GLY A 36 6.75 -1.81 0.28
N TYR A 37 7.30 -0.61 0.18
CA TYR A 37 6.69 0.59 0.74
C TYR A 37 6.10 1.47 -0.36
N VAL A 38 4.82 1.79 -0.24
CA VAL A 38 4.10 2.72 -1.13
C VAL A 38 3.70 3.96 -0.33
N PRO A 39 4.33 5.11 -0.59
CA PRO A 39 4.02 6.34 0.12
C PRO A 39 2.66 6.92 -0.30
N GLN A 40 2.11 7.80 0.54
CA GLN A 40 0.86 8.51 0.28
C GLN A 40 0.85 9.24 -1.07
N LYS A 41 1.98 9.86 -1.43
CA LYS A 41 2.18 10.45 -2.75
C LYS A 41 3.16 9.60 -3.53
N GLY A 42 2.69 9.00 -4.62
CA GLY A 42 3.52 8.22 -5.51
C GLY A 42 4.71 9.02 -6.03
N VAL A 43 5.90 8.43 -5.98
CA VAL A 43 7.16 9.02 -6.47
C VAL A 43 7.67 8.20 -7.63
N LEU A 44 7.92 8.86 -8.76
CA LEU A 44 8.53 8.24 -9.93
C LEU A 44 9.86 8.95 -10.27
N PHE A 45 10.78 8.17 -10.79
CA PHE A 45 12.08 8.64 -11.24
C PHE A 45 12.07 8.89 -12.75
N SER A 46 12.95 9.78 -13.21
CA SER A 46 13.20 9.95 -14.64
C SER A 46 13.69 8.65 -15.26
N GLY A 47 13.15 8.29 -16.41
CA GLY A 47 13.45 7.05 -17.11
C GLY A 47 12.22 6.55 -17.88
N THR A 48 11.98 5.26 -17.90
CA THR A 48 10.80 4.64 -18.51
C THR A 48 9.86 4.06 -17.43
N ILE A 49 8.68 3.61 -17.81
CA ILE A 49 7.80 2.85 -16.92
C ILE A 49 8.51 1.59 -16.48
N ASP A 50 9.11 0.82 -17.42
CA ASP A 50 9.89 -0.40 -17.12
C ASP A 50 10.97 -0.12 -16.06
N SER A 51 11.82 0.88 -16.28
CA SER A 51 12.90 1.22 -15.33
C SER A 51 12.37 1.62 -13.95
N ASN A 52 11.21 2.27 -13.89
CA ASN A 52 10.56 2.61 -12.63
C ASN A 52 10.05 1.38 -11.87
N LEU A 53 9.51 0.38 -12.55
CA LEU A 53 9.07 -0.86 -11.91
C LEU A 53 10.28 -1.69 -11.46
N ARG A 54 11.33 -1.81 -12.29
CA ARG A 54 12.59 -2.49 -11.97
C ARG A 54 13.34 -1.89 -10.80
N TYR A 55 13.09 -0.65 -10.46
CA TYR A 55 13.66 -0.05 -9.26
C TYR A 55 13.28 -0.82 -7.97
N GLY A 56 12.18 -1.55 -7.98
CA GLY A 56 11.82 -2.48 -6.90
C GLY A 56 12.68 -3.75 -6.90
N ARG A 57 12.93 -4.32 -8.09
CA ARG A 57 13.75 -5.53 -8.33
C ARG A 57 14.37 -5.48 -9.72
N GLU A 58 15.66 -5.21 -9.80
CA GLU A 58 16.40 -4.97 -11.04
C GLU A 58 16.30 -6.13 -12.05
N ASN A 59 16.37 -7.36 -11.56
CA ASN A 59 16.33 -8.59 -12.36
C ASN A 59 14.92 -9.18 -12.57
N ALA A 60 13.86 -8.40 -12.31
CA ALA A 60 12.49 -8.84 -12.58
C ALA A 60 12.32 -9.14 -14.10
N THR A 61 11.63 -10.23 -14.43
CA THR A 61 11.33 -10.53 -15.84
C THR A 61 10.25 -9.60 -16.39
N LYS A 62 10.12 -9.55 -17.71
CA LYS A 62 9.08 -8.74 -18.35
C LYS A 62 7.69 -9.18 -17.90
N GLU A 63 7.46 -10.47 -17.82
CA GLU A 63 6.19 -11.07 -17.40
C GLU A 63 5.84 -10.69 -15.96
N GLU A 64 6.84 -10.65 -15.06
CA GLU A 64 6.64 -10.22 -13.67
C GLU A 64 6.28 -8.74 -13.59
N LEU A 65 6.89 -7.89 -14.41
CA LEU A 65 6.55 -6.47 -14.47
C LEU A 65 5.15 -6.23 -15.06
N GLU A 66 4.78 -6.97 -16.11
CA GLU A 66 3.44 -6.93 -16.70
C GLU A 66 2.38 -7.41 -15.70
N LYS A 67 2.65 -8.50 -14.97
CA LYS A 67 1.80 -8.97 -13.88
C LYS A 67 1.64 -7.92 -12.78
N ALA A 68 2.72 -7.31 -12.34
CA ALA A 68 2.69 -6.25 -11.33
C ALA A 68 1.87 -5.02 -11.79
N ALA A 69 2.02 -4.63 -13.07
CA ALA A 69 1.24 -3.56 -13.66
C ALA A 69 -0.26 -3.92 -13.75
N ALA A 70 -0.60 -5.17 -14.08
CA ALA A 70 -1.98 -5.65 -14.13
C ALA A 70 -2.64 -5.62 -12.75
N ILE A 71 -1.97 -6.13 -11.71
CA ILE A 71 -2.45 -6.09 -10.33
C ILE A 71 -2.68 -4.64 -9.88
N ALA A 72 -1.75 -3.75 -10.21
CA ALA A 72 -1.85 -2.32 -9.90
C ALA A 72 -2.87 -1.55 -10.78
N GLN A 73 -3.65 -2.25 -11.62
CA GLN A 73 -4.60 -1.65 -12.57
C GLN A 73 -3.95 -0.62 -13.51
N ALA A 74 -2.68 -0.85 -13.89
CA ALA A 74 -1.91 0.07 -14.69
C ALA A 74 -1.86 -0.28 -16.18
N THR A 75 -2.21 -1.51 -16.56
CA THR A 75 -2.08 -2.05 -17.93
C THR A 75 -2.76 -1.16 -18.96
N GLU A 76 -4.04 -0.78 -18.74
CA GLU A 76 -4.81 -0.02 -19.70
C GLU A 76 -4.11 1.29 -20.12
N PHE A 77 -3.66 2.10 -19.14
CA PHE A 77 -3.02 3.37 -19.48
C PHE A 77 -1.59 3.19 -20.01
N ILE A 78 -0.92 2.08 -19.68
CA ILE A 78 0.40 1.75 -20.25
C ILE A 78 0.24 1.39 -21.73
N GLU A 79 -0.73 0.56 -22.08
CA GLU A 79 -1.02 0.15 -23.46
C GLU A 79 -1.51 1.30 -24.35
N GLN A 80 -2.15 2.31 -23.77
CA GLN A 80 -2.53 3.54 -24.49
C GLN A 80 -1.35 4.44 -24.84
N LYS A 81 -0.17 4.18 -24.28
CA LYS A 81 1.06 4.90 -24.61
C LYS A 81 1.74 4.28 -25.84
N GLU A 82 2.30 5.11 -26.68
CA GLU A 82 2.91 4.73 -27.96
C GLU A 82 4.04 3.69 -27.78
N GLU A 83 4.84 3.84 -26.71
CA GLU A 83 5.97 2.96 -26.39
C GLU A 83 5.67 1.98 -25.22
N GLY A 84 4.42 1.88 -24.78
CA GLY A 84 4.00 0.96 -23.71
C GLY A 84 4.87 1.11 -22.45
N MET A 85 5.50 0.03 -22.02
CA MET A 85 6.40 0.00 -20.85
C MET A 85 7.67 0.85 -21.02
N GLU A 86 8.12 1.06 -22.24
CA GLU A 86 9.28 1.92 -22.55
C GLU A 86 8.92 3.41 -22.60
N SER A 87 7.66 3.77 -22.41
CA SER A 87 7.23 5.16 -22.41
C SER A 87 7.94 5.99 -21.36
N PRO A 88 8.42 7.19 -21.72
CA PRO A 88 9.22 8.01 -20.84
C PRO A 88 8.43 8.55 -19.65
N ILE A 89 9.06 8.55 -18.50
CA ILE A 89 8.62 9.21 -17.27
C ILE A 89 9.52 10.40 -17.02
N ALA A 90 8.95 11.58 -16.98
CA ALA A 90 9.67 12.80 -16.64
C ALA A 90 10.00 12.84 -15.12
N GLN A 91 10.90 13.72 -14.74
CA GLN A 91 11.31 13.90 -13.35
C GLN A 91 10.09 14.09 -12.42
N GLY A 92 10.03 13.29 -11.37
CA GLY A 92 8.92 13.28 -10.42
C GLY A 92 7.57 12.85 -11.03
N GLY A 93 7.56 12.28 -12.25
CA GLY A 93 6.35 11.84 -12.93
C GLY A 93 5.43 12.99 -13.36
N SER A 94 5.99 14.15 -13.76
CA SER A 94 5.20 15.33 -14.12
C SER A 94 4.33 15.14 -15.38
N ASN A 95 4.62 14.13 -16.19
CA ASN A 95 3.91 13.77 -17.43
C ASN A 95 2.87 12.63 -17.25
N VAL A 96 2.56 12.26 -16.02
CA VAL A 96 1.52 11.28 -15.68
C VAL A 96 0.60 11.83 -14.60
N SER A 97 -0.68 11.40 -14.60
CA SER A 97 -1.66 11.82 -13.60
C SER A 97 -1.32 11.30 -12.19
N GLY A 98 -1.91 11.91 -11.15
CA GLY A 98 -1.72 11.47 -9.76
C GLY A 98 -2.10 10.00 -9.57
N GLY A 99 -3.24 9.56 -10.11
CA GLY A 99 -3.69 8.16 -10.05
C GLY A 99 -2.77 7.20 -10.83
N GLN A 100 -2.27 7.60 -12.01
CA GLN A 100 -1.30 6.82 -12.76
C GLN A 100 0.02 6.68 -11.99
N LYS A 101 0.51 7.78 -11.42
CA LYS A 101 1.70 7.80 -10.57
C LYS A 101 1.57 6.86 -9.39
N GLN A 102 0.41 6.88 -8.73
CA GLN A 102 0.14 6.02 -7.60
C GLN A 102 0.11 4.55 -8.00
N ARG A 103 -0.58 4.21 -9.11
CA ARG A 103 -0.62 2.83 -9.64
C ARG A 103 0.76 2.31 -10.01
N LEU A 104 1.62 3.12 -10.64
CA LEU A 104 3.00 2.73 -10.95
C LEU A 104 3.85 2.55 -9.66
N SER A 105 3.62 3.36 -8.63
CA SER A 105 4.29 3.18 -7.34
C SER A 105 3.86 1.88 -6.65
N ILE A 106 2.59 1.51 -6.76
CA ILE A 106 2.05 0.23 -6.28
C ILE A 106 2.64 -0.94 -7.10
N ALA A 107 2.64 -0.84 -8.45
CA ALA A 107 3.24 -1.84 -9.32
C ALA A 107 4.71 -2.11 -8.99
N ARG A 108 5.49 -1.07 -8.70
CA ARG A 108 6.89 -1.18 -8.25
C ARG A 108 7.01 -2.00 -6.96
N ALA A 109 6.14 -1.75 -5.98
CA ALA A 109 6.14 -2.49 -4.72
C ALA A 109 5.77 -3.97 -4.94
N ILE A 110 4.82 -4.25 -5.84
CA ILE A 110 4.42 -5.61 -6.22
C ILE A 110 5.55 -6.31 -6.96
N ALA A 111 6.19 -5.65 -7.95
CA ALA A 111 7.31 -6.21 -8.71
C ALA A 111 8.51 -6.62 -7.81
N LYS A 112 8.64 -5.97 -6.67
CA LYS A 112 9.65 -6.32 -5.66
C LYS A 112 9.40 -7.69 -5.02
N GLN A 113 8.16 -8.15 -4.92
CA GLN A 113 7.74 -9.39 -4.23
C GLN A 113 8.25 -9.45 -2.78
N PRO A 114 7.96 -8.46 -1.96
CA PRO A 114 8.47 -8.38 -0.59
C PRO A 114 7.66 -9.28 0.35
N GLU A 115 8.22 -9.56 1.53
CA GLU A 115 7.52 -10.27 2.62
C GLU A 115 6.53 -9.37 3.39
N ILE A 116 6.76 -8.05 3.32
CA ILE A 116 5.95 -7.04 4.02
C ILE A 116 5.57 -5.94 3.05
N TYR A 117 4.27 -5.70 2.89
CA TYR A 117 3.75 -4.55 2.14
C TYR A 117 3.30 -3.45 3.11
N ILE A 118 3.64 -2.22 2.81
CA ILE A 118 3.16 -1.04 3.54
C ILE A 118 2.55 -0.06 2.54
N PHE A 119 1.24 0.17 2.65
CA PHE A 119 0.48 1.13 1.86
C PHE A 119 0.11 2.31 2.75
N ASP A 120 0.81 3.43 2.61
CA ASP A 120 0.58 4.64 3.42
C ASP A 120 -0.44 5.54 2.70
N ASP A 121 -1.73 5.37 3.00
CA ASP A 121 -2.87 6.08 2.37
C ASP A 121 -2.83 6.07 0.83
N SER A 122 -2.35 4.96 0.27
CA SER A 122 -1.96 4.86 -1.14
C SER A 122 -3.15 4.72 -2.09
N PHE A 123 -4.36 4.48 -1.57
CA PHE A 123 -5.57 4.23 -2.37
C PHE A 123 -6.44 5.48 -2.52
N SER A 124 -6.22 6.51 -1.71
CA SER A 124 -7.06 7.73 -1.68
C SER A 124 -7.07 8.53 -2.99
N ALA A 125 -6.00 8.41 -3.80
CA ALA A 125 -5.88 9.07 -5.10
C ALA A 125 -6.58 8.33 -6.25
N LEU A 126 -7.16 7.16 -5.98
CA LEU A 126 -7.83 6.32 -6.97
C LEU A 126 -9.34 6.54 -6.95
N ASP A 127 -9.97 6.40 -8.12
CA ASP A 127 -11.42 6.31 -8.21
C ASP A 127 -11.94 5.00 -7.60
N PHE A 128 -13.20 4.96 -7.22
CA PHE A 128 -13.79 3.83 -6.50
C PHE A 128 -13.70 2.49 -7.26
N LYS A 129 -13.87 2.50 -8.58
CA LYS A 129 -13.83 1.28 -9.41
C LYS A 129 -12.39 0.73 -9.46
N THR A 130 -11.43 1.58 -9.72
CA THR A 130 -10.01 1.22 -9.75
C THR A 130 -9.54 0.74 -8.37
N ASP A 131 -9.92 1.45 -7.29
CA ASP A 131 -9.59 1.07 -5.91
C ASP A 131 -10.14 -0.33 -5.55
N ALA A 132 -11.40 -0.61 -5.86
CA ALA A 132 -12.02 -1.91 -5.57
C ALA A 132 -11.34 -3.05 -6.36
N ALA A 133 -11.07 -2.86 -7.66
CA ALA A 133 -10.40 -3.85 -8.49
C ALA A 133 -8.96 -4.12 -8.02
N LEU A 134 -8.24 -3.05 -7.69
CA LEU A 134 -6.87 -3.13 -7.17
C LEU A 134 -6.83 -3.91 -5.85
N ARG A 135 -7.69 -3.59 -4.89
CA ARG A 135 -7.72 -4.27 -3.58
C ARG A 135 -8.05 -5.75 -3.70
N LYS A 136 -8.96 -6.11 -4.62
CA LYS A 136 -9.26 -7.51 -4.91
C LYS A 136 -8.02 -8.25 -5.42
N ALA A 137 -7.34 -7.69 -6.42
CA ALA A 137 -6.13 -8.29 -6.98
C ALA A 137 -4.96 -8.33 -5.98
N LEU A 138 -4.80 -7.29 -5.16
CA LEU A 138 -3.80 -7.25 -4.09
C LEU A 138 -4.04 -8.35 -3.04
N LYS A 139 -5.28 -8.59 -2.63
CA LYS A 139 -5.60 -9.61 -1.64
C LYS A 139 -5.08 -11.00 -2.07
N GLU A 140 -5.27 -11.35 -3.35
CA GLU A 140 -4.80 -12.60 -3.92
C GLU A 140 -3.25 -12.66 -3.98
N GLU A 141 -2.61 -11.56 -4.39
CA GLU A 141 -1.14 -11.48 -4.54
C GLU A 141 -0.40 -11.43 -3.20
N THR A 142 -1.02 -10.87 -2.15
CA THR A 142 -0.37 -10.65 -0.86
C THR A 142 -0.80 -11.64 0.22
N GLU A 143 -1.45 -12.74 -0.13
CA GLU A 143 -2.01 -13.71 0.82
C GLU A 143 -0.96 -14.29 1.78
N GLU A 144 0.26 -14.54 1.29
CA GLU A 144 1.37 -15.05 2.10
C GLU A 144 2.25 -13.95 2.72
N ALA A 145 1.94 -12.67 2.48
CA ALA A 145 2.72 -11.54 2.96
C ALA A 145 2.02 -10.81 4.11
N THR A 146 2.81 -10.16 4.95
CA THR A 146 2.26 -9.22 5.94
C THR A 146 1.91 -7.91 5.25
N THR A 147 0.63 -7.53 5.27
CA THR A 147 0.16 -6.30 4.63
C THR A 147 -0.32 -5.29 5.67
N LEU A 148 0.29 -4.09 5.67
CA LEU A 148 -0.11 -2.96 6.50
C LEU A 148 -0.70 -1.87 5.61
N ILE A 149 -1.92 -1.46 5.92
CA ILE A 149 -2.64 -0.42 5.18
C ILE A 149 -2.97 0.72 6.14
N VAL A 150 -2.49 1.93 5.84
CA VAL A 150 -3.01 3.15 6.43
C VAL A 150 -4.14 3.64 5.53
N ALA A 151 -5.31 3.81 6.07
CA ALA A 151 -6.47 4.23 5.31
C ALA A 151 -7.30 5.27 6.05
N GLN A 152 -7.90 6.18 5.27
CA GLN A 152 -8.90 7.14 5.75
C GLN A 152 -10.32 6.65 5.46
N ARG A 153 -10.48 5.68 4.55
CA ARG A 153 -11.77 5.11 4.18
C ARG A 153 -11.99 3.78 4.87
N ILE A 154 -13.11 3.64 5.57
CA ILE A 154 -13.49 2.38 6.23
C ILE A 154 -13.60 1.25 5.21
N SER A 155 -14.18 1.50 4.02
CA SER A 155 -14.30 0.52 2.95
C SER A 155 -12.96 -0.12 2.52
N THR A 156 -11.84 0.53 2.77
CA THR A 156 -10.51 0.00 2.45
C THR A 156 -10.06 -1.08 3.43
N ILE A 157 -10.53 -1.02 4.67
CA ILE A 157 -10.06 -1.86 5.79
C ILE A 157 -11.14 -2.80 6.37
N LEU A 158 -12.36 -2.80 5.81
CA LEU A 158 -13.47 -3.64 6.30
C LEU A 158 -13.08 -5.09 6.54
N HIS A 159 -12.32 -5.67 5.61
CA HIS A 159 -11.94 -7.08 5.63
C HIS A 159 -10.51 -7.32 6.16
N ALA A 160 -9.93 -6.34 6.86
CA ALA A 160 -8.64 -6.53 7.50
C ALA A 160 -8.77 -7.51 8.68
N ASP A 161 -7.79 -8.40 8.82
CA ASP A 161 -7.73 -9.35 9.95
C ASP A 161 -7.65 -8.61 11.29
N ARG A 162 -7.03 -7.43 11.28
CA ARG A 162 -6.91 -6.57 12.45
C ARG A 162 -6.81 -5.09 12.06
N ILE A 163 -7.63 -4.28 12.70
CA ILE A 163 -7.65 -2.83 12.55
C ILE A 163 -7.10 -2.22 13.85
N LEU A 164 -6.17 -1.28 13.70
CA LEU A 164 -5.63 -0.49 14.80
C LEU A 164 -6.18 0.94 14.68
N VAL A 165 -6.92 1.36 15.71
CA VAL A 165 -7.49 2.71 15.77
C VAL A 165 -6.58 3.60 16.60
N LEU A 166 -6.13 4.69 15.99
CA LEU A 166 -5.26 5.68 16.62
C LEU A 166 -6.02 6.99 16.80
N ASP A 167 -5.95 7.54 18.00
CA ASP A 167 -6.46 8.87 18.32
C ASP A 167 -5.42 9.61 19.17
N GLU A 168 -5.09 10.85 18.83
CA GLU A 168 -4.05 11.66 19.46
C GLU A 168 -2.73 10.91 19.75
N GLY A 169 -2.33 10.03 18.81
CA GLY A 169 -1.10 9.25 18.92
C GLY A 169 -1.18 8.04 19.89
N LYS A 170 -2.36 7.73 20.42
CA LYS A 170 -2.62 6.59 21.29
C LYS A 170 -3.46 5.54 20.56
N VAL A 171 -3.23 4.26 20.90
CA VAL A 171 -4.10 3.18 20.47
C VAL A 171 -5.37 3.21 21.33
N VAL A 172 -6.52 3.49 20.69
CA VAL A 172 -7.84 3.56 21.38
C VAL A 172 -8.72 2.35 21.05
N GLY A 173 -8.35 1.55 20.05
CA GLY A 173 -9.04 0.30 19.71
C GLY A 173 -8.17 -0.61 18.86
N MET A 174 -8.37 -1.92 18.98
CA MET A 174 -7.73 -2.93 18.16
C MET A 174 -8.65 -4.15 18.04
N GLY A 175 -8.95 -4.58 16.81
CA GLY A 175 -9.81 -5.72 16.54
C GLY A 175 -10.24 -5.77 15.08
N THR A 176 -11.20 -6.62 14.77
CA THR A 176 -11.90 -6.66 13.49
C THR A 176 -12.89 -5.48 13.37
N HIS A 177 -13.41 -5.26 12.19
CA HIS A 177 -14.46 -4.25 11.96
C HIS A 177 -15.64 -4.42 12.94
N ARG A 178 -16.18 -5.64 13.03
CA ARG A 178 -17.31 -5.95 13.93
C ARG A 178 -17.01 -5.71 15.41
N GLU A 179 -15.85 -6.14 15.87
CA GLU A 179 -15.42 -5.93 17.26
C GLU A 179 -15.29 -4.44 17.58
N LEU A 180 -14.75 -3.65 16.65
CA LEU A 180 -14.54 -2.22 16.85
C LEU A 180 -15.83 -1.41 16.77
N LEU A 181 -16.80 -1.81 15.96
CA LEU A 181 -18.13 -1.20 15.97
C LEU A 181 -18.81 -1.31 17.35
N GLN A 182 -18.54 -2.38 18.08
CA GLN A 182 -19.11 -2.61 19.41
C GLN A 182 -18.29 -1.96 20.53
N SER A 183 -16.95 -2.01 20.42
CA SER A 183 -16.04 -1.71 21.54
C SER A 183 -15.31 -0.37 21.43
N CYS A 184 -15.26 0.26 20.26
CA CYS A 184 -14.49 1.49 20.04
C CYS A 184 -15.39 2.63 19.52
N GLU A 185 -15.67 3.59 20.39
CA GLU A 185 -16.51 4.74 20.07
C GLU A 185 -15.94 5.57 18.90
N VAL A 186 -14.63 5.84 18.90
CA VAL A 186 -13.95 6.59 17.85
C VAL A 186 -14.11 5.89 16.50
N TYR A 187 -13.94 4.56 16.46
CA TYR A 187 -14.11 3.78 15.23
C TYR A 187 -15.55 3.83 14.73
N ARG A 188 -16.52 3.67 15.64
CA ARG A 188 -17.96 3.71 15.33
C ARG A 188 -18.36 5.03 14.71
N GLN A 189 -17.91 6.15 15.27
CA GLN A 189 -18.19 7.50 14.74
C GLN A 189 -17.62 7.67 13.32
N ILE A 190 -16.40 7.20 13.07
CA ILE A 190 -15.78 7.22 11.74
C ILE A 190 -16.60 6.37 10.76
N ALA A 191 -16.95 5.14 11.15
CA ALA A 191 -17.72 4.22 10.31
C ALA A 191 -19.11 4.80 9.95
N GLN A 192 -19.83 5.30 10.93
CA GLN A 192 -21.14 5.94 10.73
C GLN A 192 -21.10 7.20 9.85
N SER A 193 -19.96 7.88 9.81
CA SER A 193 -19.77 9.04 8.92
C SER A 193 -19.52 8.66 7.46
N GLN A 194 -19.17 7.42 7.18
CA GLN A 194 -18.72 6.96 5.85
C GLN A 194 -19.57 5.85 5.24
N LEU A 195 -20.24 5.04 6.05
CA LEU A 195 -21.06 3.91 5.64
C LEU A 195 -22.56 4.24 5.82
N SER A 196 -23.39 3.71 4.93
CA SER A 196 -24.83 3.76 5.10
C SER A 196 -25.28 2.81 6.22
N GLN A 197 -26.51 3.01 6.74
CA GLN A 197 -27.06 2.14 7.77
C GLN A 197 -27.15 0.69 7.30
N GLU A 198 -27.49 0.47 6.03
CA GLU A 198 -27.57 -0.88 5.43
C GLU A 198 -26.20 -1.57 5.43
N GLU A 199 -25.12 -0.84 5.12
CA GLU A 199 -23.75 -1.38 5.14
C GLU A 199 -23.26 -1.69 6.56
N LEU A 200 -23.72 -0.92 7.56
CA LEU A 200 -23.40 -1.17 8.97
C LEU A 200 -24.14 -2.40 9.55
N ASP A 201 -25.32 -2.69 9.05
CA ASP A 201 -26.20 -3.76 9.56
C ASP A 201 -25.95 -5.12 8.85
N HIS A 202 -25.36 -5.11 7.64
CA HIS A 202 -25.14 -6.31 6.82
C HIS A 202 -23.75 -6.97 7.01
N GLU A 203 -22.84 -6.39 7.79
CA GLU A 203 -21.52 -6.92 8.16
C GLU A 203 -21.37 -7.25 9.65
#